data_c08a8ce240834ea599dc01666569630f
#
_entry.id   c08a8ce240834ea599dc01666569630f
#
_cell.length_a   1.000
_cell.length_b   1.000
_cell.length_c   1.000
_cell.angle_alpha   90.00
_cell.angle_beta   90.00
_cell.angle_gamma   90.00
#
_symmetry.space_group_name_H-M   'P 1'
#
loop_
_entity.id
_entity.type
_entity.pdbx_description
1 polymer ?
#
loop_
_entity_poly.entity_id
_entity_poly.type
_entity_poly.pdbx_seq_one_letter_code
_entity_poly.pdbx_strand_id
1 'polypeptide(L)' 'MSAHHRRYLILLRPGDLADDAALTAIRSEFFDWLRRTGAEVVQDGGANRLVILSAPETAERVRDLDYVVTVEPYS' A
#
# COMPACT_ATOMS: atom_id res chain seq x y z
N MET A 1 -21.10 1.59 -12.99
CA MET A 1 -19.90 1.26 -13.76
C MET A 1 -18.68 1.20 -12.88
N SER A 2 -17.99 0.11 -12.94
CA SER A 2 -16.83 -0.02 -12.08
C SER A 2 -15.67 0.80 -12.60
N ALA A 3 -14.94 1.40 -11.69
CA ALA A 3 -13.73 2.07 -12.04
C ALA A 3 -12.73 1.07 -12.60
N HIS A 4 -11.84 1.54 -13.41
CA HIS A 4 -10.77 0.71 -13.92
C HIS A 4 -9.75 0.51 -12.80
N HIS A 5 -9.77 -0.66 -12.21
CA HIS A 5 -8.78 -0.98 -11.19
C HIS A 5 -7.46 -1.31 -11.85
N ARG A 6 -6.40 -0.81 -11.27
CA ARG A 6 -5.04 -1.00 -11.76
C ARG A 6 -4.16 -1.50 -10.64
N ARG A 7 -3.04 -2.08 -11.02
CA ARG A 7 -2.05 -2.52 -10.06
C ARG A 7 -1.05 -1.41 -9.79
N TYR A 8 -0.70 -1.26 -8.52
CA TYR A 8 0.28 -0.26 -8.10
C TYR A 8 1.27 -0.91 -7.16
N LEU A 9 2.54 -0.60 -7.38
CA LEU A 9 3.59 -1.00 -6.46
C LEU A 9 3.69 0.04 -5.36
N ILE A 10 3.55 -0.40 -4.12
CA ILE A 10 3.60 0.48 -2.97
C ILE A 10 4.84 0.15 -2.16
N LEU A 11 5.62 1.17 -1.87
CA LEU A 11 6.72 1.04 -0.92
C LEU A 11 6.38 1.80 0.33
N LEU A 12 6.38 1.09 1.45
CA LEU A 12 6.15 1.68 2.75
C LEU A 12 7.48 2.12 3.33
N ARG A 13 7.43 2.99 4.31
CA ARG A 13 8.61 3.41 5.04
C ARG A 13 9.26 2.18 5.66
N PRO A 14 10.54 1.94 5.46
CA PRO A 14 11.16 0.73 5.98
C PRO A 14 11.32 0.74 7.50
N GLY A 15 11.20 1.89 8.12
CA GLY A 15 11.45 1.99 9.55
C GLY A 15 12.93 1.84 9.85
N ASP A 16 13.28 1.86 11.12
CA ASP A 16 14.64 1.60 11.54
C ASP A 16 14.95 0.14 11.31
N LEU A 17 16.16 -0.13 10.91
CA LEU A 17 16.59 -1.44 10.50
C LEU A 17 16.35 -2.54 11.53
N ALA A 18 16.26 -2.19 12.77
CA ALA A 18 16.10 -3.16 13.84
C ALA A 18 14.68 -3.28 14.34
N ASP A 19 13.73 -2.57 13.76
CA ASP A 19 12.40 -2.48 14.34
C ASP A 19 11.33 -3.13 13.48
N ASP A 20 11.28 -4.46 13.54
CA ASP A 20 10.24 -5.20 12.85
C ASP A 20 8.84 -4.90 13.37
N ALA A 21 8.73 -4.53 14.65
CA ALA A 21 7.43 -4.22 15.23
C ALA A 21 6.83 -2.96 14.61
N ALA A 22 7.64 -1.95 14.35
CA ALA A 22 7.17 -0.72 13.73
C ALA A 22 6.68 -1.00 12.31
N LEU A 23 7.40 -1.80 11.56
CA LEU A 23 6.99 -2.15 10.20
C LEU A 23 5.70 -2.98 10.22
N THR A 24 5.58 -3.90 11.15
CA THR A 24 4.37 -4.71 11.31
C THR A 24 3.17 -3.82 11.59
N ALA A 25 3.34 -2.82 12.45
CA ALA A 25 2.26 -1.90 12.78
C ALA A 25 1.85 -1.07 11.55
N ILE A 26 2.81 -0.60 10.79
CA ILE A 26 2.53 0.15 9.57
C ILE A 26 1.78 -0.71 8.55
N ARG A 27 2.22 -1.95 8.37
CA ARG A 27 1.56 -2.86 7.45
C ARG A 27 0.12 -3.13 7.87
N SER A 28 -0.10 -3.35 9.15
CA SER A 28 -1.43 -3.60 9.68
C SER A 28 -2.35 -2.41 9.47
N GLU A 29 -1.85 -1.22 9.72
CA GLU A 29 -2.61 0.02 9.53
C GLU A 29 -2.94 0.22 8.05
N PHE A 30 -2.00 -0.07 7.17
CA PHE A 30 -2.22 0.08 5.73
C PHE A 30 -3.24 -0.95 5.23
N PHE A 31 -3.16 -2.18 5.69
CA PHE A 31 -4.14 -3.21 5.31
C PHE A 31 -5.55 -2.80 5.74
N ASP A 32 -5.71 -2.24 6.93
CA ASP A 32 -7.01 -1.74 7.38
C ASP A 32 -7.51 -0.61 6.50
N TRP A 33 -6.63 0.30 6.14
CA TRP A 33 -6.96 1.42 5.27
C TRP A 33 -7.42 0.92 3.90
N LEU A 34 -6.71 -0.06 3.34
CA LEU A 34 -7.08 -0.63 2.04
C LEU A 34 -8.46 -1.28 2.08
N ARG A 35 -8.75 -2.02 3.15
CA ARG A 35 -10.07 -2.64 3.30
C ARG A 35 -11.18 -1.61 3.33
N ARG A 36 -10.95 -0.50 4.00
CA ARG A 36 -11.98 0.54 4.11
C ARG A 36 -12.19 1.29 2.80
N THR A 37 -11.23 1.29 1.93
CA THR A 37 -11.30 2.04 0.67
C THR A 37 -11.60 1.16 -0.54
N GLY A 38 -11.77 -0.13 -0.35
CA GLY A 38 -12.11 -1.04 -1.44
C GLY A 38 -10.94 -1.50 -2.29
N ALA A 39 -9.73 -1.20 -1.86
CA ALA A 39 -8.53 -1.72 -2.54
C ALA A 39 -8.16 -3.08 -1.95
N GLU A 40 -7.35 -3.83 -2.68
CA GLU A 40 -6.92 -5.12 -2.16
C GLU A 40 -5.45 -5.38 -2.47
N VAL A 41 -4.81 -6.16 -1.62
CA VAL A 41 -3.44 -6.58 -1.84
C VAL A 41 -3.46 -7.78 -2.75
N VAL A 42 -2.80 -7.69 -3.90
CA VAL A 42 -2.74 -8.78 -4.85
C VAL A 42 -1.41 -9.52 -4.78
N GLN A 43 -0.39 -8.88 -4.22
CA GLN A 43 0.89 -9.52 -4.02
C GLN A 43 1.59 -8.87 -2.84
N ASP A 44 2.04 -9.68 -1.90
CA ASP A 44 2.77 -9.21 -0.74
C ASP A 44 4.24 -9.59 -0.94
N GLY A 45 5.07 -8.59 -1.17
CA GLY A 45 6.50 -8.80 -1.37
C GLY A 45 7.29 -8.93 -0.08
N GLY A 46 6.58 -8.92 1.06
CA GLY A 46 7.23 -8.95 2.37
C GLY A 46 7.76 -7.58 2.74
N ALA A 47 8.22 -7.46 3.96
CA ALA A 47 8.79 -6.23 4.46
C ALA A 47 7.91 -5.02 4.10
N ASN A 48 8.46 -4.06 3.36
CA ASN A 48 7.76 -2.81 3.06
C ASN A 48 7.23 -2.73 1.62
N ARG A 49 7.14 -3.86 0.91
CA ARG A 49 6.77 -3.85 -0.50
C ARG A 49 5.46 -4.59 -0.74
N LEU A 50 4.52 -3.95 -1.40
CA LEU A 50 3.22 -4.53 -1.69
C LEU A 50 2.76 -4.13 -3.08
N VAL A 51 1.99 -5.01 -3.72
CA VAL A 51 1.29 -4.65 -4.96
C VAL A 51 -0.20 -4.68 -4.64
N ILE A 52 -0.89 -3.59 -4.94
CA ILE A 52 -2.32 -3.47 -4.67
C ILE A 52 -3.08 -3.30 -5.98
N LEU A 53 -4.35 -3.67 -5.93
CA LEU A 53 -5.29 -3.41 -7.01
C LEU A 53 -6.28 -2.37 -6.51
N SER A 54 -6.37 -1.24 -7.16
CA SER A 54 -7.26 -0.17 -6.72
C SER A 54 -7.66 0.73 -7.87
N ALA A 55 -8.69 1.54 -7.62
CA ALA A 55 -9.03 2.62 -8.54
C ALA A 55 -7.91 3.66 -8.52
N PRO A 56 -7.70 4.38 -9.61
CA PRO A 56 -6.66 5.42 -9.64
C PRO A 56 -6.85 6.50 -8.60
N GLU A 57 -8.08 6.85 -8.29
CA GLU A 57 -8.37 7.85 -7.26
C GLU A 57 -7.90 7.39 -5.89
N THR A 58 -8.09 6.12 -5.60
CA THR A 58 -7.64 5.55 -4.33
C THR A 58 -6.11 5.54 -4.27
N ALA A 59 -5.47 5.23 -5.37
CA ALA A 59 -4.00 5.25 -5.44
C ALA A 59 -3.46 6.65 -5.14
N GLU A 60 -4.14 7.69 -5.61
CA GLU A 60 -3.73 9.06 -5.29
C GLU A 60 -3.81 9.33 -3.79
N ARG A 61 -4.80 8.78 -3.12
CA ARG A 61 -4.93 8.94 -1.67
C ARG A 61 -3.85 8.17 -0.92
N VAL A 62 -3.40 7.04 -1.47
CA VAL A 62 -2.30 6.28 -0.87
C VAL A 62 -1.05 7.14 -0.78
N ARG A 63 -0.81 7.99 -1.76
CA ARG A 63 0.37 8.87 -1.75
C ARG A 63 0.38 9.83 -0.56
N ASP A 64 -0.80 10.14 -0.03
CA ASP A 64 -0.92 11.09 1.08
C ASP A 64 -0.68 10.46 2.45
N LEU A 65 -0.56 9.13 2.52
CA LEU A 65 -0.31 8.46 3.79
C LEU A 65 1.15 8.67 4.19
N ASP A 66 1.39 9.04 5.45
CA ASP A 66 2.73 9.40 5.91
C ASP A 66 3.72 8.27 5.85
N TYR A 67 3.25 7.04 5.92
CA TYR A 67 4.12 5.87 5.92
C TYR A 67 4.34 5.30 4.51
N VAL A 68 3.79 5.94 3.50
CA VAL A 68 3.99 5.51 2.12
C VAL A 68 5.09 6.34 1.49
N VAL A 69 6.09 5.67 0.95
CA VAL A 69 7.22 6.33 0.30
C VAL A 69 6.93 6.53 -1.18
N THR A 70 6.44 5.49 -1.84
CA THR A 70 6.29 5.52 -3.30
C THR A 70 5.02 4.79 -3.71
N VAL A 71 4.36 5.31 -4.73
CA VAL A 71 3.24 4.64 -5.40
C VAL A 71 3.56 4.69 -6.89
N GLU A 72 3.70 3.53 -7.51
CA GLU A 72 4.04 3.46 -8.93
C GLU A 72 3.13 2.49 -9.66
N PRO A 73 2.76 2.78 -10.90
CA PRO A 73 2.03 1.80 -11.69
C PRO A 73 2.85 0.52 -11.81
N TYR A 74 2.17 -0.60 -11.73
CA TYR A 74 2.84 -1.90 -11.79
C TYR A 74 2.19 -2.73 -12.89
N SER A 75 2.96 -3.13 -13.84
CA SER A 75 2.44 -3.91 -14.97
C SER A 75 3.00 -5.31 -15.03
#